data_445bc7a44f2aabf71914710c4df9be44
#
_entry.id   445bc7a44f2aabf71914710c4df9be44
#
_cell.length_a   1.000
_cell.length_b   1.000
_cell.length_c   1.000
_cell.angle_alpha   90.00
_cell.angle_beta   90.00
_cell.angle_gamma   90.00
#
_symmetry.space_group_name_H-M   'P 1'
#
loop_
_entity.id
_entity.type
_entity.pdbx_description
1 polymer ?
#
loop_
_entity_poly.entity_id
_entity_poly.type
_entity_poly.pdbx_seq_one_letter_code
_entity_poly.pdbx_strand_id
1 'polypeptide(L)'
;MKRTLLLLALAATLGAAAQTTHHINNWGVGITQEQASMTVDVGDTVMWTWSTNHPHSVTSMNGSMETFDSGILTGIGQTFSYTFTMEGTNPYECEVHPAMQGTITVQEQLGIDDINKPEFEFYPNPVTDVLTVNAGTVIERILIYDLNGKIVMDSAGGNPVSKIYMENYTAGTYFVKVMAAGQTKTINIIKQ
;
A
#
# COMPACT_ATOMS: atom_id res chain seq x y z
N MET A 1 18.59 43.04 25.53
CA MET A 1 17.81 42.59 24.36
C MET A 1 17.72 41.07 24.38
N LYS A 2 16.58 40.52 24.79
CA LYS A 2 16.34 39.06 24.85
C LYS A 2 15.80 38.61 23.49
N ARG A 3 16.57 37.80 22.75
CA ARG A 3 16.12 37.15 21.50
C ARG A 3 15.31 35.91 21.84
N THR A 4 14.01 35.97 21.65
CA THR A 4 13.11 34.83 21.74
C THR A 4 13.26 33.99 20.46
N LEU A 5 13.80 32.77 20.59
CA LEU A 5 13.86 31.78 19.50
C LEU A 5 12.47 31.15 19.36
N LEU A 6 11.78 31.44 18.27
CA LEU A 6 10.51 30.81 17.92
C LEU A 6 10.84 29.46 17.25
N LEU A 7 10.68 28.35 17.96
CA LEU A 7 10.76 27.01 17.41
C LEU A 7 9.45 26.72 16.63
N LEU A 8 9.53 26.75 15.30
CA LEU A 8 8.44 26.33 14.43
C LEU A 8 8.41 24.79 14.45
N ALA A 9 7.48 24.19 15.18
CA ALA A 9 7.22 22.77 15.13
C ALA A 9 6.50 22.46 13.81
N LEU A 10 7.21 21.83 12.86
CA LEU A 10 6.65 21.29 11.63
C LEU A 10 5.86 20.02 12.00
N ALA A 11 4.55 20.11 12.14
CA ALA A 11 3.69 18.95 12.31
C ALA A 11 3.62 18.22 10.96
N ALA A 12 4.33 17.10 10.82
CA ALA A 12 4.13 16.16 9.75
C ALA A 12 2.75 15.54 9.95
N THR A 13 1.77 15.88 9.10
CA THR A 13 0.50 15.17 9.03
C THR A 13 0.78 13.83 8.33
N LEU A 14 0.98 12.77 9.11
CA LEU A 14 0.87 11.40 8.61
C LEU A 14 -0.56 11.25 8.13
N GLY A 15 -0.76 11.04 6.83
CA GLY A 15 -2.05 10.65 6.26
C GLY A 15 -2.48 9.34 6.90
N ALA A 16 -3.36 9.40 7.91
CA ALA A 16 -4.01 8.21 8.43
C ALA A 16 -5.04 7.79 7.37
N ALA A 17 -4.82 6.65 6.73
CA ALA A 17 -5.86 5.96 5.98
C ALA A 17 -7.07 5.75 6.92
N ALA A 18 -8.27 6.06 6.45
CA ALA A 18 -9.46 5.95 7.27
C ALA A 18 -9.76 4.45 7.48
N GLN A 19 -9.58 3.98 8.72
CA GLN A 19 -9.92 2.63 9.14
C GLN A 19 -11.44 2.43 9.05
N THR A 20 -11.89 1.41 8.33
CA THR A 20 -13.30 1.10 8.14
C THR A 20 -13.72 -0.09 9.00
N THR A 21 -14.95 -0.05 9.54
CA THR A 21 -15.54 -1.20 10.22
C THR A 21 -16.61 -1.83 9.33
N HIS A 22 -16.40 -3.11 9.00
CA HIS A 22 -17.30 -3.94 8.22
C HIS A 22 -18.13 -4.84 9.15
N HIS A 23 -19.37 -5.17 8.76
CA HIS A 23 -20.29 -5.87 9.63
C HIS A 23 -20.81 -7.17 9.03
N ILE A 24 -20.73 -8.26 9.80
CA ILE A 24 -21.43 -9.52 9.56
C ILE A 24 -22.54 -9.63 10.61
N ASN A 25 -23.71 -9.07 10.30
CA ASN A 25 -24.80 -8.87 11.26
C ASN A 25 -25.68 -10.11 11.50
N ASN A 26 -25.47 -11.20 10.78
CA ASN A 26 -26.29 -12.40 10.82
C ASN A 26 -25.49 -13.67 11.18
N TRP A 27 -24.43 -13.51 11.99
CA TRP A 27 -23.64 -14.65 12.44
C TRP A 27 -24.48 -15.59 13.32
N GLY A 28 -24.86 -16.74 12.75
CA GLY A 28 -25.73 -17.72 13.38
C GLY A 28 -26.04 -18.90 12.47
N VAL A 29 -26.70 -19.90 12.99
CA VAL A 29 -27.09 -21.11 12.22
C VAL A 29 -27.88 -20.70 10.99
N GLY A 30 -27.46 -21.19 9.82
CA GLY A 30 -28.10 -20.90 8.54
C GLY A 30 -27.41 -19.78 7.74
N ILE A 31 -26.37 -19.13 8.27
CA ILE A 31 -25.53 -18.23 7.48
C ILE A 31 -24.82 -19.03 6.39
N THR A 32 -24.79 -18.50 5.18
CA THR A 32 -24.01 -19.11 4.09
C THR A 32 -22.56 -18.63 4.13
N GLN A 33 -21.66 -19.43 3.57
CA GLN A 33 -20.25 -19.06 3.49
C GLN A 33 -20.05 -17.73 2.72
N GLU A 34 -20.85 -17.48 1.68
CA GLU A 34 -20.80 -16.22 0.93
C GLU A 34 -21.17 -15.01 1.82
N GLN A 35 -22.21 -15.15 2.64
CA GLN A 35 -22.64 -14.09 3.58
C GLN A 35 -21.64 -13.86 4.72
N ALA A 36 -20.87 -14.90 5.05
CA ALA A 36 -19.82 -14.86 6.07
C ALA A 36 -18.44 -14.47 5.52
N SER A 37 -18.33 -14.20 4.22
CA SER A 37 -17.06 -13.88 3.58
C SER A 37 -17.06 -12.46 3.01
N MET A 38 -15.91 -11.79 3.08
CA MET A 38 -15.74 -10.47 2.49
C MET A 38 -14.26 -10.17 2.23
N THR A 39 -14.02 -9.15 1.42
CA THR A 39 -12.70 -8.55 1.24
C THR A 39 -12.66 -7.22 1.99
N VAL A 40 -11.56 -6.99 2.71
CA VAL A 40 -11.30 -5.79 3.49
C VAL A 40 -9.87 -5.31 3.24
N ASP A 41 -9.57 -4.06 3.60
CA ASP A 41 -8.22 -3.51 3.48
C ASP A 41 -7.42 -3.72 4.78
N VAL A 42 -6.09 -3.74 4.65
CA VAL A 42 -5.19 -3.76 5.82
C VAL A 42 -5.50 -2.57 6.74
N GLY A 43 -5.72 -2.86 8.02
CA GLY A 43 -6.12 -1.89 9.03
C GLY A 43 -7.63 -1.85 9.28
N ASP A 44 -8.45 -2.45 8.43
CA ASP A 44 -9.89 -2.51 8.65
C ASP A 44 -10.29 -3.48 9.77
N THR A 45 -11.44 -3.22 10.35
CA THR A 45 -12.02 -4.04 11.41
C THR A 45 -13.27 -4.77 10.89
N VAL A 46 -13.37 -6.06 11.14
CA VAL A 46 -14.61 -6.81 10.93
C VAL A 46 -15.30 -7.03 12.26
N MET A 47 -16.61 -6.76 12.33
CA MET A 47 -17.45 -6.99 13.50
C MET A 47 -18.53 -8.00 13.17
N TRP A 48 -18.56 -9.12 13.90
CA TRP A 48 -19.59 -10.14 13.84
C TRP A 48 -20.64 -9.86 14.90
N THR A 49 -21.92 -10.01 14.55
CA THR A 49 -23.06 -9.87 15.46
C THR A 49 -23.88 -11.15 15.44
N TRP A 50 -24.11 -11.74 16.61
CA TRP A 50 -24.90 -12.97 16.78
C TRP A 50 -26.36 -12.70 16.47
N SER A 51 -26.95 -13.51 15.60
CA SER A 51 -28.36 -13.40 15.18
C SER A 51 -29.27 -14.39 15.90
N THR A 52 -28.72 -15.31 16.68
CA THR A 52 -29.47 -16.36 17.41
C THR A 52 -29.07 -16.44 18.88
N ASN A 53 -29.92 -17.09 19.71
CA ASN A 53 -29.60 -17.33 21.13
C ASN A 53 -28.69 -18.54 21.37
N HIS A 54 -28.24 -19.22 20.31
CA HIS A 54 -27.33 -20.36 20.44
C HIS A 54 -25.90 -19.89 20.76
N PRO A 55 -25.08 -20.76 21.37
CA PRO A 55 -23.67 -20.49 21.56
C PRO A 55 -22.94 -20.53 20.18
N HIS A 56 -22.13 -19.54 19.91
CA HIS A 56 -21.29 -19.45 18.72
C HIS A 56 -19.91 -18.92 19.07
N SER A 57 -18.93 -19.23 18.22
CA SER A 57 -17.60 -18.57 18.21
C SER A 57 -17.28 -18.01 16.83
N VAL A 58 -16.25 -17.19 16.76
CA VAL A 58 -15.55 -16.78 15.54
C VAL A 58 -14.10 -17.12 15.77
N THR A 59 -13.64 -18.24 15.22
CA THR A 59 -12.32 -18.80 15.50
C THR A 59 -11.57 -19.04 14.19
N SER A 60 -10.37 -18.51 14.07
CA SER A 60 -9.51 -18.69 12.90
C SER A 60 -9.14 -20.16 12.70
N MET A 61 -9.22 -20.63 11.46
CA MET A 61 -8.84 -21.99 11.06
C MET A 61 -7.36 -22.12 10.73
N ASN A 62 -6.89 -23.35 10.61
CA ASN A 62 -5.55 -23.61 10.07
C ASN A 62 -5.41 -23.02 8.66
N GLY A 63 -4.31 -22.31 8.42
CA GLY A 63 -4.06 -21.62 7.16
C GLY A 63 -4.55 -20.17 7.14
N SER A 64 -5.18 -19.70 8.23
CA SER A 64 -5.44 -18.27 8.42
C SER A 64 -4.13 -17.52 8.57
N MET A 65 -4.01 -16.35 7.91
CA MET A 65 -2.82 -15.49 8.01
C MET A 65 -2.67 -14.92 9.42
N GLU A 66 -3.80 -14.57 10.06
CA GLU A 66 -3.85 -14.06 11.43
C GLU A 66 -4.65 -14.99 12.33
N THR A 67 -4.31 -15.00 13.62
CA THR A 67 -5.00 -15.84 14.61
C THR A 67 -5.93 -14.98 15.46
N PHE A 68 -7.21 -15.35 15.50
CA PHE A 68 -8.23 -14.70 16.31
C PHE A 68 -9.23 -15.71 16.83
N ASP A 69 -9.79 -15.42 18.00
CA ASP A 69 -10.79 -16.24 18.65
C ASP A 69 -11.68 -15.37 19.56
N SER A 70 -12.99 -15.45 19.35
CA SER A 70 -13.96 -14.76 20.21
C SER A 70 -14.23 -15.51 21.53
N GLY A 71 -13.79 -16.76 21.63
CA GLY A 71 -14.38 -17.70 22.55
C GLY A 71 -15.86 -17.98 22.24
N ILE A 72 -16.49 -18.83 23.04
CA ILE A 72 -17.92 -19.15 22.89
C ILE A 72 -18.77 -18.08 23.58
N LEU A 73 -19.54 -17.33 22.78
CA LEU A 73 -20.48 -16.33 23.26
C LEU A 73 -21.91 -16.78 22.98
N THR A 74 -22.85 -16.46 23.88
CA THR A 74 -24.26 -16.87 23.79
C THR A 74 -25.18 -15.67 23.89
N GLY A 75 -26.15 -15.59 23.01
CA GLY A 75 -27.20 -14.55 23.02
C GLY A 75 -27.23 -13.68 21.78
N ILE A 76 -28.43 -13.30 21.37
CA ILE A 76 -28.66 -12.36 20.26
C ILE A 76 -28.01 -11.02 20.61
N GLY A 77 -27.34 -10.41 19.62
CA GLY A 77 -26.70 -9.11 19.76
C GLY A 77 -25.31 -9.14 20.43
N GLN A 78 -24.81 -10.32 20.82
CA GLN A 78 -23.38 -10.43 21.16
C GLN A 78 -22.53 -10.03 19.96
N THR A 79 -21.40 -9.40 20.21
CA THR A 79 -20.48 -8.96 19.16
C THR A 79 -19.07 -9.41 19.46
N PHE A 80 -18.32 -9.68 18.39
CA PHE A 80 -16.87 -9.82 18.40
C PHE A 80 -16.32 -8.96 17.27
N SER A 81 -15.18 -8.34 17.46
CA SER A 81 -14.51 -7.57 16.42
C SER A 81 -13.03 -7.88 16.39
N TYR A 82 -12.47 -7.89 15.17
CA TYR A 82 -11.04 -8.09 14.94
C TYR A 82 -10.54 -7.13 13.85
N THR A 83 -9.39 -6.51 14.09
CA THR A 83 -8.74 -5.63 13.13
C THR A 83 -7.64 -6.41 12.40
N PHE A 84 -7.76 -6.49 11.09
CA PHE A 84 -6.81 -7.22 10.25
C PHE A 84 -5.63 -6.32 9.88
N THR A 85 -4.42 -6.81 10.11
CA THR A 85 -3.18 -6.03 9.97
C THR A 85 -2.22 -6.59 8.92
N MET A 86 -2.47 -7.81 8.43
CA MET A 86 -1.64 -8.48 7.44
C MET A 86 -2.45 -8.89 6.22
N GLU A 87 -1.91 -8.63 5.03
CA GLU A 87 -2.47 -9.10 3.76
C GLU A 87 -2.53 -10.64 3.74
N GLY A 88 -3.61 -11.17 3.18
CA GLY A 88 -3.79 -12.60 3.00
C GLY A 88 -5.21 -13.08 3.26
N THR A 89 -5.40 -14.39 3.29
CA THR A 89 -6.70 -15.03 3.53
C THR A 89 -6.79 -15.54 4.95
N ASN A 90 -7.94 -15.31 5.57
CA ASN A 90 -8.22 -15.67 6.95
C ASN A 90 -9.52 -16.51 6.99
N PRO A 91 -9.46 -17.83 6.71
CA PRO A 91 -10.58 -18.72 6.91
C PRO A 91 -10.89 -18.86 8.41
N TYR A 92 -12.18 -18.90 8.75
CA TYR A 92 -12.65 -19.02 10.12
C TYR A 92 -13.94 -19.82 10.20
N GLU A 93 -14.26 -20.31 11.39
CA GLU A 93 -15.44 -21.11 11.65
C GLU A 93 -16.04 -20.85 13.03
N CYS A 94 -17.21 -21.40 13.26
CA CYS A 94 -17.79 -21.56 14.59
C CYS A 94 -17.44 -22.94 15.14
N GLU A 95 -16.71 -23.05 16.24
CA GLU A 95 -16.32 -24.31 16.86
C GLU A 95 -17.51 -25.18 17.28
N VAL A 96 -18.66 -24.54 17.62
CA VAL A 96 -19.88 -25.27 18.04
C VAL A 96 -20.69 -25.75 16.83
N HIS A 97 -20.61 -25.05 15.70
CA HIS A 97 -21.39 -25.34 14.48
C HIS A 97 -20.45 -25.31 13.26
N PRO A 98 -19.74 -26.39 12.95
CA PRO A 98 -18.71 -26.41 11.90
C PRO A 98 -19.20 -26.07 10.47
N ALA A 99 -20.52 -26.08 10.25
CA ALA A 99 -21.11 -25.61 8.98
C ALA A 99 -21.11 -24.07 8.84
N MET A 100 -20.93 -23.34 9.94
CA MET A 100 -20.80 -21.88 9.94
C MET A 100 -19.34 -21.51 9.69
N GLN A 101 -19.03 -21.24 8.45
CA GLN A 101 -17.67 -20.89 8.00
C GLN A 101 -17.69 -19.65 7.14
N GLY A 102 -16.58 -18.92 7.14
CA GLY A 102 -16.35 -17.77 6.28
C GLY A 102 -14.86 -17.56 6.00
N THR A 103 -14.58 -16.59 5.16
CA THR A 103 -13.21 -16.18 4.86
C THR A 103 -13.13 -14.67 4.77
N ILE A 104 -12.23 -14.05 5.52
CA ILE A 104 -11.88 -12.65 5.35
C ILE A 104 -10.61 -12.60 4.49
N THR A 105 -10.72 -11.99 3.31
CA THR A 105 -9.58 -11.71 2.45
C THR A 105 -9.12 -10.29 2.73
N VAL A 106 -7.88 -10.14 3.19
CA VAL A 106 -7.28 -8.85 3.48
C VAL A 106 -6.38 -8.49 2.32
N GLN A 107 -6.59 -7.32 1.74
CA GLN A 107 -5.77 -6.77 0.67
C GLN A 107 -5.05 -5.52 1.13
N GLU A 108 -3.96 -5.17 0.46
CA GLU A 108 -3.31 -3.89 0.71
C GLU A 108 -4.28 -2.76 0.37
N GLN A 109 -4.42 -1.78 1.27
CA GLN A 109 -5.24 -0.61 0.99
C GLN A 109 -4.59 0.17 -0.17
N LEU A 110 -5.25 0.19 -1.33
CA LEU A 110 -4.86 1.08 -2.43
C LEU A 110 -5.15 2.52 -2.00
N GLY A 111 -4.16 3.14 -1.38
CA GLY A 111 -4.23 4.56 -1.02
C GLY A 111 -4.30 5.43 -2.26
N ILE A 112 -4.78 6.67 -2.12
CA ILE A 112 -4.70 7.72 -3.16
C ILE A 112 -3.23 7.91 -3.60
N ASP A 113 -2.28 7.52 -2.77
CA ASP A 113 -0.84 7.52 -3.08
C ASP A 113 -0.46 6.52 -4.17
N ASP A 114 -1.20 5.40 -4.34
CA ASP A 114 -0.94 4.44 -5.41
C ASP A 114 -1.44 4.91 -6.78
N ILE A 115 -2.47 5.74 -6.82
CA ILE A 115 -2.96 6.35 -8.07
C ILE A 115 -1.97 7.43 -8.56
N ASN A 116 -1.21 8.03 -7.64
CA ASN A 116 -0.19 9.05 -7.92
C ASN A 116 1.24 8.51 -7.86
N LYS A 117 1.42 7.19 -7.70
CA LYS A 117 2.75 6.59 -7.70
C LYS A 117 3.40 6.79 -9.06
N PRO A 118 4.53 7.48 -9.15
CA PRO A 118 5.16 7.76 -10.42
C PRO A 118 5.61 6.44 -11.06
N GLU A 119 5.03 6.12 -12.21
CA GLU A 119 5.49 5.02 -13.05
C GLU A 119 6.65 5.51 -13.89
N PHE A 120 7.87 5.20 -13.45
CA PHE A 120 9.09 5.66 -14.11
C PHE A 120 9.43 4.80 -15.33
N GLU A 121 9.38 5.38 -16.51
CA GLU A 121 9.82 4.78 -17.75
C GLU A 121 11.06 5.52 -18.30
N PHE A 122 11.97 4.77 -18.90
CA PHE A 122 13.22 5.28 -19.45
C PHE A 122 13.50 4.60 -20.78
N TYR A 123 13.49 5.37 -21.85
CA TYR A 123 13.70 4.80 -23.18
C TYR A 123 14.31 5.81 -24.18
N PRO A 124 15.05 5.28 -25.18
CA PRO A 124 15.57 3.92 -25.30
C PRO A 124 16.71 3.66 -24.30
N ASN A 125 16.95 2.39 -23.99
CA ASN A 125 18.14 1.93 -23.30
C ASN A 125 18.59 0.61 -23.93
N PRO A 126 19.70 0.55 -24.66
CA PRO A 126 20.74 1.59 -24.88
C PRO A 126 20.23 2.85 -25.60
N VAL A 127 20.86 4.00 -25.29
CA VAL A 127 20.56 5.30 -25.88
C VAL A 127 21.70 5.78 -26.77
N THR A 128 21.33 6.35 -27.95
CA THR A 128 22.26 7.08 -28.82
C THR A 128 22.20 8.58 -28.56
N ASP A 129 21.11 9.24 -28.95
CA ASP A 129 21.05 10.70 -28.98
C ASP A 129 20.13 11.27 -27.89
N VAL A 130 18.96 10.70 -27.66
CA VAL A 130 17.96 11.23 -26.74
C VAL A 130 17.40 10.14 -25.85
N LEU A 131 17.55 10.31 -24.54
CA LEU A 131 16.87 9.54 -23.52
C LEU A 131 15.57 10.24 -23.13
N THR A 132 14.46 9.55 -23.21
CA THR A 132 13.18 10.01 -22.68
C THR A 132 12.97 9.44 -21.28
N VAL A 133 12.61 10.29 -20.35
CA VAL A 133 12.22 9.96 -18.98
C VAL A 133 10.75 10.34 -18.83
N ASN A 134 9.91 9.39 -18.51
CA ASN A 134 8.50 9.61 -18.17
C ASN A 134 8.28 9.16 -16.72
N ALA A 135 7.69 10.00 -15.89
CA ALA A 135 7.39 9.69 -14.49
C ALA A 135 5.88 9.64 -14.21
N GLY A 136 5.03 9.78 -15.24
CA GLY A 136 3.57 9.83 -15.05
C GLY A 136 3.08 11.06 -14.27
N THR A 137 3.94 11.67 -13.45
CA THR A 137 3.70 12.89 -12.66
C THR A 137 4.81 13.89 -12.89
N VAL A 138 4.66 15.11 -12.39
CA VAL A 138 5.66 16.17 -12.57
C VAL A 138 7.01 15.74 -11.99
N ILE A 139 8.03 15.71 -12.85
CA ILE A 139 9.40 15.48 -12.45
C ILE A 139 9.88 16.72 -11.70
N GLU A 140 10.44 16.54 -10.52
CA GLU A 140 11.01 17.60 -9.68
C GLU A 140 12.47 17.87 -10.04
N ARG A 141 13.25 16.80 -10.23
CA ARG A 141 14.69 16.88 -10.52
C ARG A 141 15.19 15.63 -11.22
N ILE A 142 16.16 15.82 -12.11
CA ILE A 142 16.93 14.74 -12.77
C ILE A 142 18.41 14.97 -12.52
N LEU A 143 19.09 13.92 -12.04
CA LEU A 143 20.54 13.89 -11.85
C LEU A 143 21.12 12.74 -12.69
N ILE A 144 22.22 13.01 -13.38
CA ILE A 144 22.96 11.96 -14.09
C ILE A 144 24.38 11.92 -13.50
N TYR A 145 24.83 10.70 -13.23
CA TYR A 145 26.14 10.40 -12.69
C TYR A 145 26.92 9.53 -13.67
N ASP A 146 28.23 9.73 -13.77
CA ASP A 146 29.13 8.78 -14.41
C ASP A 146 29.44 7.59 -13.45
N LEU A 147 30.21 6.63 -13.93
CA LEU A 147 30.63 5.45 -13.14
C LEU A 147 31.44 5.80 -11.88
N ASN A 148 32.05 6.98 -11.83
CA ASN A 148 32.83 7.45 -10.68
C ASN A 148 31.94 8.19 -9.66
N GLY A 149 30.61 8.28 -9.91
CA GLY A 149 29.68 9.03 -9.06
C GLY A 149 29.74 10.54 -9.24
N LYS A 150 30.46 11.05 -10.26
CA LYS A 150 30.48 12.46 -10.59
C LYS A 150 29.19 12.86 -11.28
N ILE A 151 28.56 13.93 -10.81
CA ILE A 151 27.37 14.51 -11.45
C ILE A 151 27.81 15.13 -12.79
N VAL A 152 27.22 14.62 -13.88
CA VAL A 152 27.43 15.13 -15.24
C VAL A 152 26.23 15.94 -15.75
N MET A 153 25.09 15.80 -15.11
CA MET A 153 23.89 16.63 -15.33
C MET A 153 23.11 16.79 -14.03
N ASP A 154 22.61 18.00 -13.81
CA ASP A 154 21.67 18.36 -12.74
C ASP A 154 20.63 19.31 -13.34
N SER A 155 19.39 18.89 -13.43
CA SER A 155 18.31 19.66 -14.04
C SER A 155 17.08 19.65 -13.17
N ALA A 156 16.49 20.82 -12.98
CA ALA A 156 15.13 20.93 -12.46
C ALA A 156 14.15 20.35 -13.49
N GLY A 157 13.09 19.70 -13.00
CA GLY A 157 12.01 19.20 -13.81
C GLY A 157 10.97 20.29 -14.13
N GLY A 158 9.70 19.90 -14.19
CA GLY A 158 8.58 20.80 -14.45
C GLY A 158 7.48 20.15 -15.29
N ASN A 159 7.78 19.02 -15.93
CA ASN A 159 6.84 18.26 -16.74
C ASN A 159 6.89 16.77 -16.37
N PRO A 160 5.84 15.99 -16.65
CA PRO A 160 5.84 14.54 -16.45
C PRO A 160 6.85 13.80 -17.34
N VAL A 161 7.16 14.38 -18.49
CA VAL A 161 8.10 13.82 -19.46
C VAL A 161 9.25 14.78 -19.69
N SER A 162 10.47 14.26 -19.64
CA SER A 162 11.69 15.01 -19.93
C SER A 162 12.53 14.30 -21.01
N LYS A 163 13.10 15.08 -21.91
CA LYS A 163 14.05 14.61 -22.91
C LYS A 163 15.47 15.07 -22.55
N ILE A 164 16.38 14.13 -22.48
CA ILE A 164 17.78 14.35 -22.15
C ILE A 164 18.60 14.11 -23.42
N TYR A 165 19.28 15.13 -23.90
CA TYR A 165 20.15 15.05 -25.06
C TYR A 165 21.48 14.50 -24.66
N MET A 166 21.81 13.30 -25.15
CA MET A 166 23.01 12.55 -24.78
C MET A 166 24.10 12.54 -25.89
N GLU A 167 23.90 13.30 -26.96
CA GLU A 167 24.83 13.37 -28.10
C GLU A 167 26.25 13.69 -27.69
N ASN A 168 26.45 14.55 -26.70
CA ASN A 168 27.76 14.99 -26.22
C ASN A 168 28.33 14.13 -25.08
N TYR A 169 27.63 13.05 -24.70
CA TYR A 169 28.10 12.12 -23.68
C TYR A 169 28.94 11.03 -24.32
N THR A 170 30.05 10.68 -23.70
CA THR A 170 30.90 9.56 -24.16
C THR A 170 30.17 8.24 -24.01
N ALA A 171 30.40 7.29 -24.91
CA ALA A 171 29.85 5.94 -24.77
C ALA A 171 30.26 5.32 -23.42
N GLY A 172 29.29 4.71 -22.75
CA GLY A 172 29.50 4.14 -21.43
C GLY A 172 28.22 4.03 -20.61
N THR A 173 28.38 3.66 -19.34
CA THR A 173 27.27 3.52 -18.42
C THR A 173 27.08 4.76 -17.55
N TYR A 174 25.86 5.21 -17.41
CA TYR A 174 25.46 6.34 -16.57
C TYR A 174 24.34 5.92 -15.61
N PHE A 175 24.27 6.55 -14.45
CA PHE A 175 23.16 6.40 -13.51
C PHE A 175 22.27 7.63 -13.59
N VAL A 176 21.00 7.41 -13.92
CA VAL A 176 19.99 8.47 -13.99
C VAL A 176 19.09 8.35 -12.78
N LYS A 177 19.10 9.39 -11.95
CA LYS A 177 18.27 9.52 -10.75
C LYS A 177 17.18 10.55 -11.02
N VAL A 178 15.92 10.14 -10.88
CA VAL A 178 14.75 10.97 -11.10
C VAL A 178 13.95 11.08 -9.81
N MET A 179 13.52 12.28 -9.50
CA MET A 179 12.66 12.61 -8.36
C MET A 179 11.31 13.11 -8.88
N ALA A 180 10.23 12.52 -8.44
CA ALA A 180 8.85 12.90 -8.79
C ALA A 180 7.89 12.49 -7.68
N ALA A 181 6.92 13.33 -7.31
CA ALA A 181 5.93 13.08 -6.26
C ALA A 181 6.55 12.54 -4.95
N GLY A 182 7.68 13.12 -4.51
CA GLY A 182 8.40 12.71 -3.29
C GLY A 182 9.11 11.36 -3.38
N GLN A 183 9.02 10.65 -4.52
CA GLN A 183 9.71 9.40 -4.76
C GLN A 183 10.99 9.60 -5.58
N THR A 184 11.88 8.62 -5.48
CA THR A 184 13.16 8.64 -6.20
C THR A 184 13.37 7.30 -6.90
N LYS A 185 13.65 7.34 -8.21
CA LYS A 185 14.06 6.17 -9.00
C LYS A 185 15.45 6.40 -9.56
N THR A 186 16.32 5.39 -9.44
CA THR A 186 17.65 5.39 -10.07
C THR A 186 17.77 4.17 -10.97
N ILE A 187 18.21 4.39 -12.19
CA ILE A 187 18.47 3.31 -13.16
C ILE A 187 19.84 3.49 -13.80
N ASN A 188 20.35 2.42 -14.40
CA ASN A 188 21.53 2.46 -15.25
C ASN A 188 21.10 2.59 -16.72
N ILE A 189 21.77 3.49 -17.44
CA ILE A 189 21.60 3.74 -18.87
C ILE A 189 22.91 3.43 -19.57
N ILE A 190 22.82 2.77 -20.73
CA ILE A 190 23.96 2.49 -21.61
C ILE A 190 23.92 3.48 -22.76
N LYS A 191 24.90 4.39 -22.82
CA LYS A 191 25.13 5.29 -23.95
C LYS A 191 26.00 4.59 -24.99
N GLN A 192 25.55 4.56 -26.23
CA GLN A 192 26.24 4.07 -27.42
C GLN A 192 26.85 5.22 -28.24
#